data_062bcbe14d45d0baf0da1f41efb7ec17
#
_entry.id   062bcbe14d45d0baf0da1f41efb7ec17
#
_cell.length_a   1.000
_cell.length_b   1.000
_cell.length_c   1.000
_cell.angle_alpha   90.00
_cell.angle_beta   90.00
_cell.angle_gamma   90.00
#
_symmetry.space_group_name_H-M   'P 1'
#
loop_
_entity.id
_entity.type
_entity.pdbx_description
1 polymer ?
#
loop_
_entity_poly.entity_id
_entity_poly.type
_entity_poly.pdbx_seq_one_letter_code
_entity_poly.pdbx_strand_id
1 'polypeptide(L)'
;MPKEILIVDDEPSIVVPIQFLMEQQGYRVIVAENGHDALDLIYKYKPDLVLLDIMLPGIDGYEVCEIVRLNPKLRDIKIIFLTAKGREVEIAKGLALGADAYITKPFSNAELVARVKTVLFNVNKEAG
;
A
#
# COMPACT_ATOMS: atom_id res chain seq x y z
N MET A 1 -14.98 8.16 -11.47
CA MET A 1 -14.94 7.55 -10.13
C MET A 1 -13.55 7.76 -9.52
N PRO A 2 -13.45 8.28 -8.32
CA PRO A 2 -12.14 8.41 -7.69
C PRO A 2 -11.56 7.04 -7.35
N LYS A 3 -10.25 6.92 -7.45
CA LYS A 3 -9.56 5.74 -6.99
C LYS A 3 -9.61 5.66 -5.46
N GLU A 4 -9.65 4.46 -4.94
CA GLU A 4 -9.72 4.22 -3.50
C GLU A 4 -8.42 3.63 -2.98
N ILE A 5 -7.92 4.20 -1.89
CA ILE A 5 -6.66 3.77 -1.26
C ILE A 5 -6.96 3.29 0.15
N LEU A 6 -6.43 2.11 0.49
CA LEU A 6 -6.45 1.61 1.85
C LEU A 6 -5.08 1.87 2.47
N ILE A 7 -5.07 2.52 3.62
CA ILE A 7 -3.85 2.73 4.40
C ILE A 7 -3.85 1.73 5.55
N VAL A 8 -2.80 0.93 5.66
CA VAL A 8 -2.67 -0.08 6.72
C VAL A 8 -1.45 0.24 7.58
N ASP A 9 -1.69 0.79 8.76
CA ASP A 9 -0.65 1.18 9.70
C ASP A 9 -1.32 1.40 11.06
N ASP A 10 -0.65 1.06 12.14
CA ASP A 10 -1.22 1.18 13.46
C ASP A 10 -0.82 2.48 14.18
N GLU A 11 -0.04 3.34 13.53
CA GLU A 11 0.42 4.60 14.12
C GLU A 11 -0.37 5.80 13.57
N PRO A 12 -1.23 6.44 14.39
CA PRO A 12 -1.99 7.61 13.91
C PRO A 12 -1.10 8.75 13.40
N SER A 13 0.09 8.90 13.98
CA SER A 13 1.02 9.95 13.55
C SER A 13 1.51 9.76 12.12
N ILE A 14 1.42 8.53 11.60
CA ILE A 14 1.75 8.22 10.21
C ILE A 14 0.49 8.28 9.35
N VAL A 15 -0.60 7.67 9.84
CA VAL A 15 -1.84 7.53 9.07
C VAL A 15 -2.49 8.87 8.75
N VAL A 16 -2.62 9.75 9.75
CA VAL A 16 -3.38 11.00 9.57
C VAL A 16 -2.80 11.90 8.49
N PRO A 17 -1.48 12.16 8.49
CA PRO A 17 -0.91 12.99 7.42
C PRO A 17 -1.02 12.36 6.03
N ILE A 18 -0.85 11.04 5.94
CA ILE A 18 -0.94 10.35 4.65
C ILE A 18 -2.37 10.37 4.14
N GLN A 19 -3.34 10.15 5.01
CA GLN A 19 -4.74 10.20 4.63
C GLN A 19 -5.09 11.56 4.06
N PHE A 20 -4.69 12.64 4.76
CA PHE A 20 -4.94 13.99 4.30
C PHE A 20 -4.31 14.23 2.93
N LEU A 21 -3.05 13.82 2.76
CA LEU A 21 -2.32 13.99 1.51
C LEU A 21 -3.01 13.27 0.36
N MET A 22 -3.45 12.03 0.58
CA MET A 22 -4.11 11.25 -0.46
C MET A 22 -5.48 11.84 -0.82
N GLU A 23 -6.21 12.33 0.17
CA GLU A 23 -7.49 12.98 -0.07
C GLU A 23 -7.32 14.28 -0.86
N GLN A 24 -6.24 15.00 -0.61
CA GLN A 24 -5.92 16.19 -1.41
C GLN A 24 -5.67 15.87 -2.87
N GLN A 25 -5.20 14.66 -3.16
CA GLN A 25 -4.96 14.22 -4.54
C GLN A 25 -6.24 13.72 -5.21
N GLY A 26 -7.36 13.72 -4.50
CA GLY A 26 -8.64 13.29 -5.05
C GLY A 26 -8.97 11.82 -4.84
N TYR A 27 -8.20 11.11 -4.02
CA TYR A 27 -8.46 9.70 -3.73
C TYR A 27 -9.42 9.57 -2.55
N ARG A 28 -10.20 8.49 -2.57
CA ARG A 28 -10.98 8.09 -1.40
C ARG A 28 -10.07 7.23 -0.53
N VAL A 29 -10.16 7.40 0.78
CA VAL A 29 -9.25 6.72 1.71
C VAL A 29 -10.03 5.94 2.75
N ILE A 30 -9.63 4.69 2.97
CA ILE A 30 -10.05 3.88 4.09
C ILE A 30 -8.81 3.46 4.86
N VAL A 31 -8.96 3.13 6.14
CA VAL A 31 -7.82 2.86 7.03
C VAL A 31 -8.05 1.57 7.80
N ALA A 32 -7.00 0.77 7.93
CA ALA A 32 -6.97 -0.39 8.81
C ALA A 32 -5.74 -0.30 9.71
N GLU A 33 -5.85 -0.80 10.94
CA GLU A 33 -4.77 -0.72 11.92
C GLU A 33 -4.02 -2.04 12.10
N ASN A 34 -4.47 -3.09 11.47
CA ASN A 34 -3.83 -4.41 11.58
C ASN A 34 -4.13 -5.23 10.31
N GLY A 35 -3.44 -6.36 10.19
CA GLY A 35 -3.54 -7.18 8.99
C GLY A 35 -4.91 -7.84 8.80
N HIS A 36 -5.55 -8.26 9.88
CA HIS A 36 -6.89 -8.88 9.79
C HIS A 36 -7.92 -7.88 9.28
N ASP A 37 -7.95 -6.68 9.87
CA ASP A 37 -8.87 -5.63 9.43
C ASP A 37 -8.57 -5.22 8.00
N ALA A 38 -7.29 -5.17 7.64
CA ALA A 38 -6.91 -4.85 6.27
C ALA A 38 -7.50 -5.87 5.29
N LEU A 39 -7.39 -7.16 5.59
CA LEU A 39 -7.94 -8.19 4.71
C LEU A 39 -9.46 -8.11 4.62
N ASP A 40 -10.14 -7.86 5.75
CA ASP A 40 -11.59 -7.67 5.73
C ASP A 40 -12.01 -6.53 4.81
N LEU A 41 -11.31 -5.40 4.88
CA LEU A 41 -11.60 -4.24 4.04
C LEU A 41 -11.23 -4.49 2.58
N ILE A 42 -10.15 -5.22 2.34
CA ILE A 42 -9.75 -5.58 0.98
C ILE A 42 -10.81 -6.47 0.32
N TYR A 43 -11.30 -7.48 1.04
CA TYR A 43 -12.38 -8.34 0.50
C TYR A 43 -13.66 -7.55 0.26
N LYS A 44 -14.00 -6.65 1.16
CA LYS A 44 -15.26 -5.92 1.10
C LYS A 44 -15.26 -4.84 0.03
N TYR A 45 -14.22 -4.03 -0.01
CA TYR A 45 -14.19 -2.85 -0.86
C TYR A 45 -13.33 -2.97 -2.11
N LYS A 46 -12.41 -3.91 -2.14
CA LYS A 46 -11.47 -4.09 -3.25
C LYS A 46 -10.85 -2.76 -3.67
N PRO A 47 -10.07 -2.13 -2.77
CA PRO A 47 -9.48 -0.83 -3.08
C PRO A 47 -8.54 -0.93 -4.29
N ASP A 48 -8.28 0.19 -4.92
CA ASP A 48 -7.38 0.22 -6.08
C ASP A 48 -5.93 0.04 -5.67
N LEU A 49 -5.58 0.54 -4.49
CA LEU A 49 -4.20 0.48 -3.99
C LEU A 49 -4.19 0.36 -2.47
N VAL A 50 -3.22 -0.37 -1.95
CA VAL A 50 -2.99 -0.51 -0.52
C VAL A 50 -1.61 0.02 -0.18
N LEU A 51 -1.55 0.99 0.74
CA LEU A 51 -0.30 1.45 1.36
C LEU A 51 -0.14 0.62 2.63
N LEU A 52 0.87 -0.22 2.69
CA LEU A 52 0.90 -1.33 3.63
C LEU A 52 2.21 -1.33 4.43
N ASP A 53 2.11 -1.16 5.75
CA ASP A 53 3.27 -1.36 6.61
C ASP A 53 3.51 -2.86 6.81
N ILE A 54 4.74 -3.24 7.03
CA ILE A 54 5.11 -4.62 7.30
C ILE A 54 4.88 -4.96 8.77
N MET A 55 5.26 -4.04 9.65
CA MET A 55 5.22 -4.29 11.10
C MET A 55 3.83 -4.02 11.67
N LEU A 56 2.94 -5.00 11.53
CA LEU A 56 1.57 -4.90 12.00
C LEU A 56 1.31 -5.93 13.10
N PRO A 57 0.40 -5.62 14.04
CA PRO A 57 0.00 -6.64 15.02
C PRO A 57 -0.74 -7.78 14.31
N GLY A 58 -0.49 -9.00 14.78
CA GLY A 58 -1.09 -10.20 14.20
C GLY A 58 -0.42 -10.60 12.90
N ILE A 59 -1.16 -10.57 11.81
CA ILE A 59 -0.64 -10.88 10.48
C ILE A 59 0.19 -9.70 9.99
N ASP A 60 1.43 -9.94 9.59
CA ASP A 60 2.28 -8.84 9.13
C ASP A 60 1.98 -8.46 7.67
N GLY A 61 2.61 -7.39 7.20
CA GLY A 61 2.36 -6.88 5.85
C GLY A 61 2.78 -7.83 4.75
N TYR A 62 3.84 -8.59 4.94
CA TYR A 62 4.25 -9.59 3.95
C TYR A 62 3.16 -10.64 3.76
N GLU A 63 2.56 -11.10 4.85
CA GLU A 63 1.49 -12.09 4.78
C GLU A 63 0.24 -11.54 4.10
N VAL A 64 -0.11 -10.29 4.38
CA VAL A 64 -1.24 -9.63 3.72
C VAL A 64 -1.00 -9.59 2.20
N CYS A 65 0.18 -9.19 1.79
CA CYS A 65 0.55 -9.13 0.37
C CYS A 65 0.45 -10.50 -0.29
N GLU A 66 0.99 -11.52 0.37
CA GLU A 66 0.95 -12.87 -0.16
C GLU A 66 -0.47 -13.37 -0.35
N ILE A 67 -1.32 -13.17 0.65
CA ILE A 67 -2.72 -13.59 0.59
C ILE A 67 -3.44 -12.91 -0.59
N VAL A 68 -3.22 -11.62 -0.76
CA VAL A 68 -3.85 -10.86 -1.86
C VAL A 68 -3.37 -11.40 -3.22
N ARG A 69 -2.08 -11.64 -3.37
CA ARG A 69 -1.52 -12.10 -4.65
C ARG A 69 -1.94 -13.52 -5.01
N LEU A 70 -2.22 -14.36 -4.01
CA LEU A 70 -2.67 -15.73 -4.27
C LEU A 70 -4.16 -15.82 -4.60
N ASN A 71 -4.92 -14.77 -4.37
CA ASN A 71 -6.36 -14.77 -4.65
C ASN A 71 -6.61 -14.15 -6.02
N PRO A 72 -7.12 -14.95 -7.00
CA PRO A 72 -7.34 -14.44 -8.35
C PRO A 72 -8.28 -13.22 -8.43
N LYS A 73 -9.17 -13.06 -7.45
CA LYS A 73 -10.11 -11.94 -7.43
C LYS A 73 -9.50 -10.66 -6.90
N LEU A 74 -8.34 -10.76 -6.24
CA LEU A 74 -7.72 -9.63 -5.54
C LEU A 74 -6.34 -9.26 -6.10
N ARG A 75 -5.76 -10.11 -6.94
CA ARG A 75 -4.35 -9.92 -7.32
C ARG A 75 -4.07 -8.71 -8.20
N ASP A 76 -5.11 -8.05 -8.71
CA ASP A 76 -4.94 -6.82 -9.47
C ASP A 76 -4.86 -5.57 -8.59
N ILE A 77 -5.14 -5.71 -7.30
CA ILE A 77 -5.00 -4.60 -6.35
C ILE A 77 -3.52 -4.24 -6.26
N LYS A 78 -3.22 -2.96 -6.38
CA LYS A 78 -1.84 -2.49 -6.29
C LYS A 78 -1.41 -2.44 -4.83
N ILE A 79 -0.16 -2.82 -4.55
CA ILE A 79 0.39 -2.81 -3.20
C ILE A 79 1.70 -2.05 -3.20
N ILE A 80 1.78 -1.06 -2.32
CA ILE A 80 3.03 -0.34 -2.04
C ILE A 80 3.34 -0.57 -0.56
N PHE A 81 4.48 -1.17 -0.28
CA PHE A 81 4.96 -1.23 1.11
C PHE A 81 5.46 0.14 1.53
N LEU A 82 5.04 0.58 2.71
CA LEU A 82 5.42 1.87 3.27
C LEU A 82 5.86 1.61 4.71
N THR A 83 7.16 1.48 4.93
CA THR A 83 7.67 0.87 6.16
C THR A 83 9.04 1.41 6.54
N ALA A 84 9.40 1.26 7.83
CA ALA A 84 10.73 1.59 8.31
C ALA A 84 11.78 0.52 7.95
N LYS A 85 11.36 -0.65 7.47
CA LYS A 85 12.28 -1.72 7.10
C LYS A 85 12.90 -1.43 5.74
N GLY A 86 14.13 -0.89 5.75
CA GLY A 86 14.77 -0.37 4.54
C GLY A 86 15.99 -1.13 4.06
N ARG A 87 16.32 -2.31 4.63
CA ARG A 87 17.47 -3.07 4.14
C ARG A 87 17.16 -3.71 2.80
N GLU A 88 18.21 -3.88 1.98
CA GLU A 88 18.04 -4.43 0.63
C GLU A 88 17.34 -5.79 0.62
N VAL A 89 17.64 -6.65 1.61
CA VAL A 89 17.01 -7.96 1.69
C VAL A 89 15.51 -7.85 1.97
N GLU A 90 15.11 -6.86 2.75
CA GLU A 90 13.69 -6.64 3.07
C GLU A 90 12.94 -6.09 1.87
N ILE A 91 13.57 -5.17 1.15
CA ILE A 91 12.99 -4.62 -0.08
C ILE A 91 12.84 -5.72 -1.12
N ALA A 92 13.88 -6.52 -1.31
CA ALA A 92 13.85 -7.61 -2.27
C ALA A 92 12.75 -8.62 -1.93
N LYS A 93 12.57 -8.92 -0.64
CA LYS A 93 11.52 -9.85 -0.20
C LYS A 93 10.14 -9.31 -0.53
N GLY A 94 9.89 -8.03 -0.24
CA GLY A 94 8.59 -7.41 -0.53
C GLY A 94 8.27 -7.45 -2.01
N LEU A 95 9.23 -7.06 -2.85
CA LEU A 95 9.03 -7.06 -4.29
C LEU A 95 8.86 -8.48 -4.84
N ALA A 96 9.60 -9.44 -4.29
CA ALA A 96 9.47 -10.84 -4.71
C ALA A 96 8.10 -11.42 -4.36
N LEU A 97 7.46 -10.93 -3.30
CA LEU A 97 6.11 -11.34 -2.93
C LEU A 97 5.03 -10.70 -3.80
N GLY A 98 5.41 -9.79 -4.68
CA GLY A 98 4.48 -9.21 -5.64
C GLY A 98 4.05 -7.78 -5.35
N ALA A 99 4.76 -7.05 -4.48
CA ALA A 99 4.47 -5.64 -4.29
C ALA A 99 4.83 -4.86 -5.56
N ASP A 100 4.06 -3.82 -5.82
CA ASP A 100 4.28 -2.96 -6.98
C ASP A 100 5.36 -1.92 -6.72
N ALA A 101 5.56 -1.55 -5.45
CA ALA A 101 6.63 -0.63 -5.06
C ALA A 101 6.93 -0.79 -3.57
N TYR A 102 8.03 -0.20 -3.15
CA TYR A 102 8.49 -0.27 -1.76
C TYR A 102 9.07 1.10 -1.42
N ILE A 103 8.52 1.74 -0.40
CA ILE A 103 8.96 3.06 0.05
C ILE A 103 9.39 2.95 1.51
N THR A 104 10.61 3.40 1.81
CA THR A 104 11.11 3.37 3.18
C THR A 104 10.85 4.69 3.88
N LYS A 105 10.49 4.62 5.15
CA LYS A 105 10.36 5.81 6.01
C LYS A 105 11.75 6.24 6.49
N PRO A 106 12.05 7.53 6.55
CA PRO A 106 11.19 8.64 6.19
C PRO A 106 11.16 8.89 4.67
N PHE A 107 10.06 9.47 4.21
CA PHE A 107 9.86 9.78 2.79
C PHE A 107 9.27 11.20 2.69
N SER A 108 9.40 11.80 1.51
CA SER A 108 8.78 13.10 1.27
C SER A 108 7.36 12.92 0.75
N ASN A 109 6.52 13.94 0.96
CA ASN A 109 5.17 13.94 0.40
C ASN A 109 5.22 13.81 -1.13
N ALA A 110 6.15 14.51 -1.76
CA ALA A 110 6.27 14.47 -3.22
C ALA A 110 6.63 13.06 -3.71
N GLU A 111 7.49 12.37 -3.01
CA GLU A 111 7.86 11.00 -3.36
C GLU A 111 6.66 10.06 -3.26
N LEU A 112 5.91 10.15 -2.17
CA LEU A 112 4.73 9.31 -1.99
C LEU A 112 3.68 9.57 -3.06
N VAL A 113 3.37 10.84 -3.33
CA VAL A 113 2.39 11.21 -4.35
C VAL A 113 2.82 10.68 -5.71
N ALA A 114 4.09 10.84 -6.07
CA ALA A 114 4.59 10.40 -7.38
C ALA A 114 4.52 8.87 -7.52
N ARG A 115 4.89 8.14 -6.47
CA ARG A 115 4.86 6.67 -6.52
C ARG A 115 3.45 6.13 -6.63
N VAL A 116 2.53 6.71 -5.87
CA VAL A 116 1.12 6.30 -5.94
C VAL A 116 0.57 6.51 -7.35
N LYS A 117 0.83 7.66 -7.95
CA LYS A 117 0.37 7.93 -9.30
C LYS A 117 0.97 6.97 -10.33
N THR A 118 2.27 6.73 -10.22
CA THR A 118 2.94 5.81 -11.14
C THR A 118 2.34 4.41 -11.06
N VAL A 119 2.12 3.92 -9.85
CA VAL A 119 1.59 2.57 -9.64
C VAL A 119 0.14 2.48 -10.10
N LEU A 120 -0.70 3.46 -9.73
CA LEU A 120 -2.12 3.43 -10.07
C LEU A 120 -2.37 3.54 -11.56
N PHE A 121 -1.61 4.37 -12.25
CA PHE A 121 -1.90 4.71 -13.64
C PHE A 121 -0.92 4.12 -14.65
N ASN A 122 0.08 3.39 -14.17
CA ASN A 122 1.06 2.71 -15.03
C ASN A 122 1.69 3.60 -16.10
N VAL A 123 1.83 4.90 -15.78
CA VAL A 123 2.23 5.86 -16.81
C VAL A 123 3.59 5.57 -17.43
N ASN A 124 4.48 4.93 -16.69
CA ASN A 124 5.83 4.66 -17.18
C ASN A 124 5.95 3.37 -17.98
N LYS A 125 4.99 2.47 -17.85
CA LYS A 125 5.05 1.20 -18.57
C LYS A 125 4.84 1.37 -20.05
N GLU A 126 4.05 2.36 -20.41
CA GLU A 126 3.70 2.59 -21.80
C GLU A 126 4.82 3.24 -22.59
N ALA A 127 5.82 3.76 -21.90
CA ALA A 127 6.96 4.39 -22.56
C ALA A 127 7.96 3.36 -23.06
N GLY A 128 7.87 2.15 -22.55
CA GLY A 128 8.80 1.09 -22.91
C GLY A 128 8.49 0.42 -24.22
#